data_d7efc772d3a4126bf31e895b9dc36f99
#
_entry.id   d7efc772d3a4126bf31e895b9dc36f99
#
_cell.length_a   1.000
_cell.length_b   1.000
_cell.length_c   1.000
_cell.angle_alpha   90.00
_cell.angle_beta   90.00
_cell.angle_gamma   90.00
#
_symmetry.space_group_name_H-M   'P 1'
#
loop_
_entity.id
_entity.type
_entity.pdbx_description
1 polymer ?
#
loop_
_entity_poly.entity_id
_entity_poly.type
_entity_poly.pdbx_seq_one_letter_code
_entity_poly.pdbx_strand_id
1 'polypeptide(L)'
;MKNTTILSAILLMTSIVFVSCQGSPAREEKLPIMSWYSIPAEDATLERYQELADCGFNINFSHLGSLEDLRTSLDLAQQVGVKVMATCRELETSPDSVVALVKDHPALYGYFLRDEPACPSFPYLAEWARKIEYADGGEHPLYLNLLPNFVDTAVLTCNYRESVRRFIAEVKLPMVSFDYYPVTFGGISSDNWYDNMQVIHDESEAAGLPFWAFALSTAHDPYPLPTMASLRLELYTALAYGAQGLQYFTYWNPGTEVWNFHEAPINQNKERSEAYYLVQQMNRELQARAFVFVGSKVVSISHVGKTIFRGCKAMEELPAHVVSLETGDDGAVVSLLEKDGWYYLVLVSRTLERPTDLKVAFDTRVHMIGPDGKAVRLPKGENALSIGEGDVAIFRYRK
;
A
#
# COMPACT_ATOMS: atom_id res chain seq x y z
N MET A 1 72.73 6.07 60.91
CA MET A 1 72.65 5.87 59.47
C MET A 1 71.57 4.81 59.24
N LYS A 2 70.40 5.18 58.92
CA LYS A 2 69.26 4.25 58.62
C LYS A 2 68.68 4.66 57.26
N ASN A 3 68.85 3.79 56.29
CA ASN A 3 68.26 3.93 54.95
C ASN A 3 66.75 3.57 55.00
N THR A 4 65.91 4.49 54.56
CA THR A 4 64.46 4.29 54.42
C THR A 4 64.16 4.20 52.92
N THR A 5 63.80 3.02 52.46
CA THR A 5 63.38 2.77 51.09
C THR A 5 61.90 3.06 50.96
N ILE A 6 61.51 4.02 50.09
CA ILE A 6 60.14 4.36 49.80
C ILE A 6 59.70 3.47 48.60
N LEU A 7 58.68 2.62 48.84
CA LEU A 7 58.02 1.83 47.82
C LEU A 7 56.86 2.63 47.22
N SER A 8 56.99 3.06 45.98
CA SER A 8 55.89 3.72 45.24
C SER A 8 54.99 2.65 44.59
N ALA A 9 53.80 2.54 45.07
CA ALA A 9 52.76 1.69 44.44
C ALA A 9 52.09 2.48 43.30
N ILE A 10 52.27 2.04 42.07
CA ILE A 10 51.54 2.55 40.88
C ILE A 10 50.21 1.83 40.80
N LEU A 11 49.12 2.59 41.05
CA LEU A 11 47.76 2.12 40.89
C LEU A 11 47.35 2.25 39.41
N LEU A 12 47.29 1.13 38.67
CA LEU A 12 46.83 1.09 37.29
C LEU A 12 45.30 1.08 37.31
N MET A 13 44.68 2.26 37.09
CA MET A 13 43.22 2.33 36.82
C MET A 13 42.93 1.88 35.40
N THR A 14 42.42 0.69 35.21
CA THR A 14 41.83 0.22 33.96
C THR A 14 40.43 0.80 33.83
N SER A 15 40.29 1.84 33.01
CA SER A 15 38.97 2.40 32.63
C SER A 15 38.28 1.43 31.67
N ILE A 16 37.29 0.70 32.15
CA ILE A 16 36.41 -0.10 31.31
C ILE A 16 35.45 0.89 30.60
N VAL A 17 35.72 1.17 29.34
CA VAL A 17 34.80 1.90 28.47
C VAL A 17 33.68 0.94 28.11
N PHE A 18 32.53 1.10 28.75
CA PHE A 18 31.26 0.51 28.25
C PHE A 18 30.90 1.22 26.96
N VAL A 19 31.21 0.61 25.81
CA VAL A 19 30.61 0.96 24.52
C VAL A 19 29.16 0.48 24.59
N SER A 20 28.27 1.35 25.00
CA SER A 20 26.84 1.18 24.80
C SER A 20 26.60 1.18 23.29
N CYS A 21 26.41 0.02 22.69
CA CYS A 21 25.79 -0.11 21.39
C CYS A 21 24.31 0.33 21.55
N GLN A 22 24.09 1.64 21.51
CA GLN A 22 22.77 2.14 21.17
C GLN A 22 22.53 1.75 19.72
N GLY A 23 21.81 0.64 19.51
CA GLY A 23 21.24 0.35 18.20
C GLY A 23 20.45 1.60 17.78
N SER A 24 20.72 2.10 16.59
CA SER A 24 19.88 3.14 15.99
C SER A 24 18.43 2.69 16.15
N PRO A 25 17.50 3.56 16.57
CA PRO A 25 16.09 3.20 16.64
C PRO A 25 15.72 2.64 15.27
N ALA A 26 15.18 1.42 15.25
CA ALA A 26 14.70 0.82 14.02
C ALA A 26 13.80 1.87 13.36
N ARG A 27 14.14 2.27 12.14
CA ARG A 27 13.37 3.26 11.38
C ARG A 27 11.96 2.69 11.31
N GLU A 28 11.00 3.39 11.86
CA GLU A 28 9.61 2.96 11.86
C GLU A 28 9.20 2.75 10.40
N GLU A 29 8.93 1.52 10.03
CA GLU A 29 8.58 1.17 8.65
C GLU A 29 7.19 1.71 8.37
N LYS A 30 7.11 2.76 7.58
CA LYS A 30 5.84 3.36 7.15
C LYS A 30 5.37 2.71 5.86
N LEU A 31 4.12 2.25 5.86
CA LEU A 31 3.44 1.83 4.64
C LEU A 31 3.18 3.08 3.77
N PRO A 32 3.59 3.11 2.49
CA PRO A 32 3.19 4.15 1.57
C PRO A 32 1.67 4.18 1.41
N ILE A 33 1.04 5.31 1.70
CA ILE A 33 -0.40 5.54 1.53
C ILE A 33 -0.57 6.85 0.77
N MET A 34 -1.03 6.76 -0.47
CA MET A 34 -1.17 7.90 -1.36
C MET A 34 -2.63 8.34 -1.50
N SER A 35 -2.85 9.64 -1.37
CA SER A 35 -4.09 10.27 -1.78
C SER A 35 -4.04 10.53 -3.28
N TRP A 36 -4.85 9.80 -4.04
CA TRP A 36 -5.03 10.07 -5.46
C TRP A 36 -6.15 11.10 -5.64
N TYR A 37 -6.02 11.99 -6.63
CA TYR A 37 -6.89 13.12 -6.83
C TYR A 37 -7.07 13.89 -5.51
N SER A 38 -6.00 14.54 -5.11
CA SER A 38 -5.91 15.20 -3.82
C SER A 38 -6.16 16.71 -3.94
N ILE A 39 -5.50 17.52 -3.12
CA ILE A 39 -5.75 18.95 -3.00
C ILE A 39 -5.47 19.67 -4.32
N PRO A 40 -6.47 20.33 -4.96
CA PRO A 40 -6.25 21.09 -6.18
C PRO A 40 -5.40 22.33 -5.91
N ALA A 41 -4.73 22.86 -6.94
CA ALA A 41 -3.78 23.96 -6.81
C ALA A 41 -4.42 25.22 -6.20
N GLU A 42 -5.65 25.55 -6.58
CA GLU A 42 -6.40 26.70 -6.06
C GLU A 42 -6.80 26.60 -4.58
N ASP A 43 -6.78 25.39 -4.02
CA ASP A 43 -7.10 25.12 -2.62
C ASP A 43 -5.83 24.77 -1.80
N ALA A 44 -4.64 24.84 -2.40
CA ALA A 44 -3.38 24.48 -1.76
C ALA A 44 -3.00 25.48 -0.65
N THR A 45 -3.29 25.09 0.59
CA THR A 45 -2.94 25.84 1.80
C THR A 45 -2.31 24.93 2.83
N LEU A 46 -1.55 25.48 3.77
CA LEU A 46 -0.93 24.71 4.84
C LEU A 46 -1.98 23.95 5.67
N GLU A 47 -3.13 24.56 5.90
CA GLU A 47 -4.25 23.94 6.63
C GLU A 47 -4.77 22.70 5.90
N ARG A 48 -4.92 22.75 4.58
CA ARG A 48 -5.36 21.61 3.77
C ARG A 48 -4.34 20.49 3.75
N TYR A 49 -3.05 20.82 3.68
CA TYR A 49 -1.99 19.81 3.77
C TYR A 49 -1.89 19.19 5.17
N GLN A 50 -2.10 19.99 6.24
CA GLN A 50 -2.20 19.44 7.59
C GLN A 50 -3.41 18.51 7.73
N GLU A 51 -4.56 18.88 7.16
CA GLU A 51 -5.77 18.06 7.12
C GLU A 51 -5.54 16.72 6.40
N LEU A 52 -4.79 16.72 5.29
CA LEU A 52 -4.38 15.51 4.58
C LEU A 52 -3.47 14.64 5.46
N ALA A 53 -2.47 15.23 6.10
CA ALA A 53 -1.57 14.53 7.01
C ALA A 53 -2.32 13.93 8.21
N ASP A 54 -3.27 14.68 8.78
CA ASP A 54 -4.12 14.24 9.90
C ASP A 54 -5.03 13.07 9.50
N CYS A 55 -5.43 13.00 8.24
CA CYS A 55 -6.16 11.85 7.65
C CYS A 55 -5.29 10.60 7.53
N GLY A 56 -3.96 10.74 7.70
CA GLY A 56 -3.00 9.63 7.71
C GLY A 56 -2.38 9.31 6.36
N PHE A 57 -2.54 10.17 5.37
CA PHE A 57 -1.80 10.07 4.11
C PHE A 57 -0.35 10.53 4.30
N ASN A 58 0.58 9.82 3.69
CA ASN A 58 1.99 10.20 3.70
C ASN A 58 2.53 10.55 2.30
N ILE A 59 1.71 10.37 1.26
CA ILE A 59 2.00 10.78 -0.11
C ILE A 59 0.77 11.50 -0.67
N ASN A 60 1.00 12.70 -1.22
CA ASN A 60 0.01 13.50 -1.94
C ASN A 60 0.19 13.32 -3.45
N PHE A 61 -0.91 13.10 -4.17
CA PHE A 61 -0.96 13.19 -5.63
C PHE A 61 -2.14 14.06 -6.06
N SER A 62 -1.82 15.17 -6.71
CA SER A 62 -2.77 16.12 -7.30
C SER A 62 -2.41 16.36 -8.76
N HIS A 63 -3.41 16.51 -9.62
CA HIS A 63 -3.20 16.92 -11.01
C HIS A 63 -2.86 18.41 -11.07
N LEU A 64 -1.57 18.74 -11.02
CA LEU A 64 -1.11 20.13 -11.01
C LEU A 64 -0.89 20.64 -12.42
N GLY A 65 -1.33 21.88 -12.69
CA GLY A 65 -1.32 22.48 -14.02
C GLY A 65 0.03 23.04 -14.44
N SER A 66 0.88 23.42 -13.48
CA SER A 66 2.14 24.12 -13.74
C SER A 66 3.24 23.70 -12.77
N LEU A 67 4.49 24.02 -13.13
CA LEU A 67 5.65 23.88 -12.25
C LEU A 67 5.55 24.75 -10.99
N GLU A 68 4.90 25.92 -11.06
CA GLU A 68 4.67 26.80 -9.91
C GLU A 68 3.74 26.12 -8.89
N ASP A 69 2.63 25.51 -9.36
CA ASP A 69 1.73 24.73 -8.52
C ASP A 69 2.46 23.55 -7.88
N LEU A 70 3.30 22.84 -8.63
CA LEU A 70 4.10 21.73 -8.11
C LEU A 70 5.05 22.19 -6.98
N ARG A 71 5.74 23.30 -7.16
CA ARG A 71 6.64 23.84 -6.12
C ARG A 71 5.87 24.24 -4.87
N THR A 72 4.73 24.91 -5.05
CA THR A 72 3.84 25.26 -3.92
C THR A 72 3.39 24.00 -3.18
N SER A 73 2.99 22.95 -3.89
CA SER A 73 2.61 21.65 -3.32
C SER A 73 3.76 21.02 -2.52
N LEU A 74 4.96 21.02 -3.07
CA LEU A 74 6.17 20.49 -2.42
C LEU A 74 6.49 21.25 -1.12
N ASP A 75 6.49 22.59 -1.17
CA ASP A 75 6.80 23.46 -0.03
C ASP A 75 5.78 23.30 1.12
N LEU A 76 4.50 23.17 0.81
CA LEU A 76 3.44 22.95 1.79
C LEU A 76 3.50 21.53 2.39
N ALA A 77 3.70 20.52 1.54
CA ALA A 77 3.81 19.13 1.96
C ALA A 77 5.00 18.89 2.90
N GLN A 78 6.14 19.55 2.62
CA GLN A 78 7.33 19.48 3.48
C GLN A 78 7.03 19.93 4.91
N GLN A 79 6.25 20.99 5.09
CA GLN A 79 5.95 21.55 6.41
C GLN A 79 5.14 20.60 7.30
N VAL A 80 4.38 19.69 6.69
CA VAL A 80 3.53 18.71 7.40
C VAL A 80 4.06 17.27 7.34
N GLY A 81 5.25 17.06 6.72
CA GLY A 81 5.89 15.75 6.63
C GLY A 81 5.25 14.79 5.64
N VAL A 82 4.47 15.30 4.67
CA VAL A 82 3.90 14.56 3.55
C VAL A 82 4.86 14.64 2.36
N LYS A 83 4.93 13.59 1.54
CA LYS A 83 5.65 13.59 0.26
C LYS A 83 4.70 13.89 -0.89
N VAL A 84 5.24 14.26 -2.04
CA VAL A 84 4.47 14.57 -3.25
C VAL A 84 4.92 13.68 -4.40
N MET A 85 3.97 13.02 -5.04
CA MET A 85 4.16 12.42 -6.35
C MET A 85 4.03 13.54 -7.39
N ALA A 86 5.15 13.96 -7.98
CA ALA A 86 5.22 15.15 -8.82
C ALA A 86 4.53 14.95 -10.18
N THR A 87 3.70 15.91 -10.55
CA THR A 87 3.12 16.04 -11.88
C THR A 87 2.94 17.52 -12.21
N CYS A 88 3.20 17.90 -13.45
CA CYS A 88 2.84 19.18 -14.06
C CYS A 88 2.98 19.05 -15.57
N ARG A 89 2.40 20.00 -16.32
CA ARG A 89 2.47 19.96 -17.79
C ARG A 89 3.93 19.98 -18.31
N GLU A 90 4.77 20.74 -17.66
CA GLU A 90 6.18 20.90 -18.05
C GLU A 90 7.01 19.63 -17.84
N LEU A 91 6.57 18.72 -16.95
CA LEU A 91 7.25 17.44 -16.74
C LEU A 91 7.25 16.55 -18.01
N GLU A 92 6.21 16.65 -18.84
CA GLU A 92 6.14 15.94 -20.12
C GLU A 92 6.92 16.68 -21.22
N THR A 93 6.85 18.02 -21.26
CA THR A 93 7.42 18.84 -22.36
C THR A 93 8.89 19.20 -22.17
N SER A 94 9.33 19.32 -20.93
CA SER A 94 10.69 19.75 -20.56
C SER A 94 11.17 19.03 -19.29
N PRO A 95 11.23 17.69 -19.28
CA PRO A 95 11.50 16.89 -18.07
C PRO A 95 12.82 17.28 -17.38
N ASP A 96 13.90 17.47 -18.15
CA ASP A 96 15.21 17.82 -17.59
C ASP A 96 15.17 19.11 -16.75
N SER A 97 14.42 20.12 -17.23
CA SER A 97 14.29 21.40 -16.55
C SER A 97 13.46 21.28 -15.26
N VAL A 98 12.36 20.52 -15.29
CA VAL A 98 11.52 20.29 -14.11
C VAL A 98 12.29 19.50 -13.07
N VAL A 99 12.88 18.37 -13.46
CA VAL A 99 13.65 17.50 -12.57
C VAL A 99 14.80 18.27 -11.91
N ALA A 100 15.57 19.06 -12.66
CA ALA A 100 16.67 19.87 -12.11
C ALA A 100 16.21 20.85 -11.02
N LEU A 101 14.93 21.27 -11.04
CA LEU A 101 14.37 22.23 -10.08
C LEU A 101 13.74 21.57 -8.86
N VAL A 102 13.35 20.30 -8.93
CA VAL A 102 12.58 19.64 -7.85
C VAL A 102 13.23 18.41 -7.25
N LYS A 103 14.22 17.78 -7.89
CA LYS A 103 14.79 16.51 -7.45
C LYS A 103 15.42 16.55 -6.06
N ASP A 104 16.01 17.69 -5.68
CA ASP A 104 16.62 17.86 -4.36
C ASP A 104 15.60 18.30 -3.29
N HIS A 105 14.31 18.41 -3.64
CA HIS A 105 13.30 18.88 -2.71
C HIS A 105 12.94 17.79 -1.70
N PRO A 106 13.01 18.06 -0.36
CA PRO A 106 12.82 17.04 0.67
C PRO A 106 11.44 16.35 0.64
N ALA A 107 10.41 17.02 0.11
CA ALA A 107 9.07 16.46 -0.01
C ALA A 107 8.83 15.70 -1.32
N LEU A 108 9.76 15.66 -2.27
CA LEU A 108 9.59 14.86 -3.46
C LEU A 108 9.54 13.37 -3.10
N TYR A 109 8.53 12.65 -3.59
CA TYR A 109 8.44 11.20 -3.52
C TYR A 109 8.92 10.55 -4.81
N GLY A 110 8.39 11.01 -5.93
CA GLY A 110 8.65 10.47 -7.26
C GLY A 110 7.93 11.26 -8.33
N TYR A 111 7.89 10.74 -9.55
CA TYR A 111 7.31 11.40 -10.71
C TYR A 111 6.19 10.57 -11.33
N PHE A 112 5.03 11.19 -11.52
CA PHE A 112 3.89 10.59 -12.21
C PHE A 112 4.01 10.78 -13.72
N LEU A 113 3.80 9.71 -14.46
CA LEU A 113 3.83 9.76 -15.93
C LEU A 113 2.42 9.87 -16.52
N ARG A 114 1.60 8.83 -16.31
CA ARG A 114 0.28 8.76 -16.94
C ARG A 114 -0.66 7.86 -16.15
N ASP A 115 -1.94 8.17 -16.26
CA ASP A 115 -3.02 7.32 -15.81
C ASP A 115 -3.53 6.44 -16.96
N GLU A 116 -3.76 5.18 -16.69
CA GLU A 116 -4.42 4.17 -17.50
C GLU A 116 -3.97 4.11 -18.99
N PRO A 117 -2.66 4.04 -19.28
CA PRO A 117 -2.22 3.99 -20.67
C PRO A 117 -2.50 2.63 -21.32
N ALA A 118 -2.94 2.66 -22.59
CA ALA A 118 -3.00 1.47 -23.42
C ALA A 118 -1.62 1.09 -23.99
N CYS A 119 -1.42 -0.20 -24.36
CA CYS A 119 -0.13 -0.71 -24.84
C CYS A 119 0.52 0.08 -25.98
N PRO A 120 -0.20 0.68 -26.94
CA PRO A 120 0.43 1.48 -28.00
C PRO A 120 1.23 2.69 -27.50
N SER A 121 0.94 3.20 -26.29
CA SER A 121 1.66 4.32 -25.70
C SER A 121 2.93 3.93 -24.95
N PHE A 122 3.18 2.66 -24.69
CA PHE A 122 4.34 2.18 -23.92
C PHE A 122 5.70 2.62 -24.48
N PRO A 123 5.96 2.57 -25.80
CA PRO A 123 7.24 3.05 -26.33
C PRO A 123 7.51 4.53 -26.03
N TYR A 124 6.47 5.36 -26.12
CA TYR A 124 6.57 6.79 -25.77
C TYR A 124 6.83 6.98 -24.27
N LEU A 125 6.08 6.26 -23.41
CA LEU A 125 6.24 6.32 -21.96
C LEU A 125 7.62 5.84 -21.53
N ALA A 126 8.15 4.81 -22.15
CA ALA A 126 9.51 4.33 -21.92
C ALA A 126 10.58 5.36 -22.25
N GLU A 127 10.40 6.12 -23.33
CA GLU A 127 11.32 7.21 -23.69
C GLU A 127 11.24 8.36 -22.69
N TRP A 128 10.03 8.75 -22.30
CA TRP A 128 9.82 9.82 -21.32
C TRP A 128 10.38 9.41 -19.93
N ALA A 129 10.09 8.19 -19.49
CA ALA A 129 10.65 7.64 -18.25
C ALA A 129 12.17 7.71 -18.21
N ARG A 130 12.85 7.29 -19.29
CA ARG A 130 14.32 7.34 -19.39
C ARG A 130 14.88 8.76 -19.30
N LYS A 131 14.20 9.77 -19.85
CA LYS A 131 14.61 11.17 -19.75
C LYS A 131 14.56 11.66 -18.30
N ILE A 132 13.47 11.36 -17.59
CA ILE A 132 13.33 11.72 -16.17
C ILE A 132 14.38 10.98 -15.34
N GLU A 133 14.50 9.66 -15.49
CA GLU A 133 15.47 8.83 -14.76
C GLU A 133 16.91 9.34 -14.96
N TYR A 134 17.27 9.69 -16.19
CA TYR A 134 18.59 10.26 -16.49
C TYR A 134 18.83 11.62 -15.80
N ALA A 135 17.85 12.52 -15.79
CA ALA A 135 17.96 13.83 -15.16
C ALA A 135 17.93 13.75 -13.63
N ASP A 136 17.18 12.80 -13.08
CA ASP A 136 17.05 12.55 -11.62
C ASP A 136 18.25 11.79 -11.06
N GLY A 137 18.93 11.00 -11.88
CA GLY A 137 19.98 10.08 -11.44
C GLY A 137 19.43 8.78 -10.87
N GLY A 138 18.15 8.50 -11.02
CA GLY A 138 17.47 7.30 -10.51
C GLY A 138 17.21 7.32 -8.99
N GLU A 139 17.20 8.50 -8.37
CA GLU A 139 17.02 8.65 -6.92
C GLU A 139 15.54 8.55 -6.51
N HIS A 140 14.60 8.89 -7.40
CA HIS A 140 13.17 8.88 -7.11
C HIS A 140 12.40 7.93 -8.04
N PRO A 141 11.38 7.22 -7.53
CA PRO A 141 10.60 6.32 -8.36
C PRO A 141 9.77 7.05 -9.40
N LEU A 142 9.64 6.41 -10.55
CA LEU A 142 8.70 6.78 -11.59
C LEU A 142 7.44 5.93 -11.41
N TYR A 143 6.29 6.54 -11.64
CA TYR A 143 4.99 5.95 -11.37
C TYR A 143 4.01 6.18 -12.52
N LEU A 144 3.24 5.17 -12.85
CA LEU A 144 2.00 5.25 -13.62
C LEU A 144 1.01 4.22 -13.10
N ASN A 145 -0.28 4.41 -13.39
CA ASN A 145 -1.35 3.50 -13.01
C ASN A 145 -1.89 2.74 -14.23
N LEU A 146 -2.07 1.42 -14.11
CA LEU A 146 -2.57 0.55 -15.18
C LEU A 146 -4.08 0.39 -15.09
N LEU A 147 -4.71 0.23 -16.25
CA LEU A 147 -6.11 -0.15 -16.41
C LEU A 147 -6.42 -1.49 -15.73
N PRO A 148 -7.64 -1.72 -15.24
CA PRO A 148 -8.08 -3.01 -14.70
C PRO A 148 -8.44 -4.04 -15.81
N ASN A 149 -8.60 -5.31 -15.41
CA ASN A 149 -8.81 -6.43 -16.35
C ASN A 149 -10.17 -6.50 -17.02
N PHE A 150 -11.14 -5.69 -16.63
CA PHE A 150 -12.45 -5.63 -17.28
C PHE A 150 -12.51 -4.71 -18.49
N VAL A 151 -11.43 -3.96 -18.75
CA VAL A 151 -11.32 -3.10 -19.93
C VAL A 151 -11.27 -3.94 -21.20
N ASP A 152 -11.96 -3.49 -22.23
CA ASP A 152 -12.01 -4.18 -23.53
C ASP A 152 -10.60 -4.37 -24.10
N THR A 153 -10.35 -5.59 -24.58
CA THR A 153 -9.09 -5.95 -25.27
C THR A 153 -8.82 -5.07 -26.51
N ALA A 154 -9.86 -4.50 -27.11
CA ALA A 154 -9.70 -3.54 -28.20
C ALA A 154 -9.06 -2.23 -27.73
N VAL A 155 -9.30 -1.79 -26.50
CA VAL A 155 -8.66 -0.63 -25.88
C VAL A 155 -7.22 -0.95 -25.50
N LEU A 156 -7.00 -2.08 -24.82
CA LEU A 156 -5.66 -2.54 -24.45
C LEU A 156 -4.80 -2.95 -25.65
N THR A 157 -5.43 -3.35 -26.78
CA THR A 157 -4.80 -3.96 -27.97
C THR A 157 -4.17 -5.34 -27.74
N CYS A 158 -4.37 -5.92 -26.58
CA CYS A 158 -3.94 -7.26 -26.16
C CYS A 158 -4.77 -7.74 -24.97
N ASN A 159 -4.58 -8.98 -24.51
CA ASN A 159 -5.23 -9.42 -23.26
C ASN A 159 -4.56 -8.76 -22.05
N TYR A 160 -5.28 -8.72 -20.92
CA TYR A 160 -4.84 -8.02 -19.71
C TYR A 160 -3.46 -8.49 -19.19
N ARG A 161 -3.26 -9.81 -19.03
CA ARG A 161 -1.97 -10.36 -18.56
C ARG A 161 -0.82 -9.96 -19.48
N GLU A 162 -1.06 -9.97 -20.79
CA GLU A 162 -0.07 -9.53 -21.78
C GLU A 162 0.21 -8.03 -21.66
N SER A 163 -0.80 -7.19 -21.40
CA SER A 163 -0.59 -5.75 -21.19
C SER A 163 0.32 -5.47 -19.98
N VAL A 164 0.11 -6.18 -18.88
CA VAL A 164 0.97 -6.06 -17.68
C VAL A 164 2.41 -6.50 -17.98
N ARG A 165 2.60 -7.64 -18.66
CA ARG A 165 3.94 -8.11 -19.08
C ARG A 165 4.65 -7.12 -20.00
N ARG A 166 3.94 -6.57 -20.97
CA ARG A 166 4.47 -5.55 -21.88
C ARG A 166 4.83 -4.28 -21.17
N PHE A 167 3.99 -3.81 -20.24
CA PHE A 167 4.33 -2.67 -19.39
C PHE A 167 5.65 -2.91 -18.64
N ILE A 168 5.78 -4.03 -17.95
CA ILE A 168 6.99 -4.38 -17.18
C ILE A 168 8.23 -4.45 -18.11
N ALA A 169 8.10 -5.06 -19.26
CA ALA A 169 9.22 -5.28 -20.19
C ALA A 169 9.61 -4.03 -20.99
N GLU A 170 8.64 -3.21 -21.39
CA GLU A 170 8.84 -2.09 -22.30
C GLU A 170 9.07 -0.78 -21.55
N VAL A 171 8.24 -0.44 -20.54
CA VAL A 171 8.31 0.84 -19.81
C VAL A 171 9.36 0.81 -18.71
N LYS A 172 9.50 -0.33 -18.02
CA LYS A 172 10.56 -0.62 -17.03
C LYS A 172 10.53 0.31 -15.80
N LEU A 173 9.35 0.55 -15.24
CA LEU A 173 9.24 1.30 -14.00
C LEU A 173 9.58 0.43 -12.77
N PRO A 174 9.94 1.05 -11.63
CA PRO A 174 10.37 0.33 -10.43
C PRO A 174 9.21 -0.33 -9.66
N MET A 175 7.98 -0.17 -10.10
CA MET A 175 6.78 -0.73 -9.50
C MET A 175 5.66 -0.91 -10.52
N VAL A 176 4.69 -1.75 -10.19
CA VAL A 176 3.41 -1.88 -10.88
C VAL A 176 2.34 -1.20 -10.03
N SER A 177 1.45 -0.41 -10.63
CA SER A 177 0.26 0.12 -9.99
C SER A 177 -0.95 -0.13 -10.86
N PHE A 178 -2.09 -0.42 -10.25
CA PHE A 178 -3.35 -0.59 -10.93
C PHE A 178 -4.49 -0.18 -10.03
N ASP A 179 -5.63 0.19 -10.61
CA ASP A 179 -6.87 0.39 -9.89
C ASP A 179 -7.93 -0.66 -10.28
N TYR A 180 -8.71 -1.03 -9.31
CA TYR A 180 -9.90 -1.85 -9.44
C TYR A 180 -10.76 -1.68 -8.20
N TYR A 181 -12.02 -1.26 -8.38
CA TYR A 181 -12.97 -1.08 -7.28
C TYR A 181 -14.02 -2.19 -7.33
N PRO A 182 -13.94 -3.19 -6.41
CA PRO A 182 -14.77 -4.39 -6.52
C PRO A 182 -16.20 -4.21 -6.00
N VAL A 183 -16.43 -3.24 -5.10
CA VAL A 183 -17.71 -3.08 -4.38
C VAL A 183 -18.63 -2.15 -5.16
N THR A 184 -19.75 -2.69 -5.63
CA THR A 184 -20.76 -1.95 -6.38
C THR A 184 -22.13 -2.11 -5.72
N PHE A 185 -23.15 -1.35 -6.17
CA PHE A 185 -24.54 -1.58 -5.75
C PHE A 185 -25.05 -2.99 -6.08
N GLY A 186 -24.42 -3.70 -7.01
CA GLY A 186 -24.72 -5.09 -7.36
C GLY A 186 -23.99 -6.12 -6.50
N GLY A 187 -23.19 -5.69 -5.53
CA GLY A 187 -22.34 -6.54 -4.70
C GLY A 187 -20.85 -6.54 -5.12
N ILE A 188 -20.09 -7.52 -4.69
CA ILE A 188 -18.66 -7.63 -4.97
C ILE A 188 -18.45 -8.32 -6.33
N SER A 189 -17.70 -7.69 -7.24
CA SER A 189 -17.29 -8.27 -8.54
C SER A 189 -16.14 -9.28 -8.39
N SER A 190 -16.34 -10.30 -7.56
CA SER A 190 -15.31 -11.18 -7.05
C SER A 190 -14.47 -11.87 -8.14
N ASP A 191 -15.11 -12.45 -9.17
CA ASP A 191 -14.39 -13.18 -10.22
C ASP A 191 -13.38 -12.31 -10.97
N ASN A 192 -13.77 -11.11 -11.37
CA ASN A 192 -12.88 -10.20 -12.10
C ASN A 192 -11.81 -9.59 -11.19
N TRP A 193 -12.20 -9.18 -9.98
CA TRP A 193 -11.29 -8.52 -9.05
C TRP A 193 -10.18 -9.44 -8.56
N TYR A 194 -10.53 -10.65 -8.10
CA TYR A 194 -9.51 -11.58 -7.64
C TYR A 194 -8.64 -12.10 -8.79
N ASP A 195 -9.19 -12.28 -10.01
CA ASP A 195 -8.41 -12.59 -11.20
C ASP A 195 -7.42 -11.46 -11.54
N ASN A 196 -7.87 -10.20 -11.46
CA ASN A 196 -6.99 -9.03 -11.64
C ASN A 196 -5.85 -9.03 -10.62
N MET A 197 -6.18 -9.21 -9.34
CA MET A 197 -5.21 -9.25 -8.26
C MET A 197 -4.19 -10.37 -8.43
N GLN A 198 -4.65 -11.56 -8.86
CA GLN A 198 -3.78 -12.70 -9.13
C GLN A 198 -2.84 -12.43 -10.30
N VAL A 199 -3.31 -11.79 -11.38
CA VAL A 199 -2.46 -11.40 -12.52
C VAL A 199 -1.37 -10.43 -12.08
N ILE A 200 -1.74 -9.38 -11.36
CA ILE A 200 -0.77 -8.37 -10.87
C ILE A 200 0.26 -9.01 -9.94
N HIS A 201 -0.17 -9.82 -8.99
CA HIS A 201 0.71 -10.54 -8.09
C HIS A 201 1.71 -11.43 -8.86
N ASP A 202 1.20 -12.31 -9.74
CA ASP A 202 2.03 -13.27 -10.49
C ASP A 202 3.09 -12.55 -11.35
N GLU A 203 2.69 -11.52 -12.09
CA GLU A 203 3.59 -10.81 -13.01
C GLU A 203 4.59 -9.91 -12.28
N SER A 204 4.17 -9.29 -11.17
CA SER A 204 5.06 -8.49 -10.31
C SER A 204 6.09 -9.36 -9.60
N GLU A 205 5.66 -10.51 -9.02
CA GLU A 205 6.56 -11.47 -8.38
C GLU A 205 7.58 -12.03 -9.38
N ALA A 206 7.13 -12.44 -10.56
CA ALA A 206 8.01 -12.96 -11.61
C ALA A 206 9.06 -11.93 -12.07
N ALA A 207 8.73 -10.65 -12.02
CA ALA A 207 9.63 -9.55 -12.35
C ALA A 207 10.49 -9.06 -11.16
N GLY A 208 10.19 -9.50 -9.94
CA GLY A 208 10.83 -8.99 -8.72
C GLY A 208 10.47 -7.54 -8.40
N LEU A 209 9.30 -7.06 -8.84
CA LEU A 209 8.82 -5.70 -8.64
C LEU A 209 7.75 -5.64 -7.53
N PRO A 210 7.73 -4.60 -6.70
CA PRO A 210 6.61 -4.31 -5.84
C PRO A 210 5.40 -3.85 -6.66
N PHE A 211 4.19 -4.03 -6.11
CA PHE A 211 3.02 -3.40 -6.68
C PHE A 211 2.24 -2.57 -5.66
N TRP A 212 1.46 -1.61 -6.15
CA TRP A 212 0.55 -0.77 -5.40
C TRP A 212 -0.87 -0.98 -5.89
N ALA A 213 -1.84 -0.87 -4.97
CA ALA A 213 -3.25 -1.08 -5.28
C ALA A 213 -4.12 0.04 -4.71
N PHE A 214 -5.27 0.24 -5.33
CA PHE A 214 -6.26 1.23 -4.91
C PHE A 214 -7.35 0.65 -4.01
N ALA A 215 -7.95 1.55 -3.22
CA ALA A 215 -9.27 1.40 -2.64
C ALA A 215 -10.12 2.63 -2.97
N LEU A 216 -11.44 2.42 -3.01
CA LEU A 216 -12.37 3.49 -3.32
C LEU A 216 -12.83 4.22 -2.05
N SER A 217 -12.66 5.54 -2.02
CA SER A 217 -13.11 6.39 -0.90
C SER A 217 -14.13 7.46 -1.31
N THR A 218 -14.59 7.45 -2.56
CA THR A 218 -15.54 8.42 -3.11
C THR A 218 -16.66 7.70 -3.82
N ALA A 219 -17.91 8.01 -3.46
CA ALA A 219 -19.06 7.41 -4.10
C ALA A 219 -19.32 8.02 -5.49
N HIS A 220 -19.70 7.17 -6.43
CA HIS A 220 -20.21 7.53 -7.77
C HIS A 220 -20.77 6.28 -8.43
N ASP A 221 -21.69 6.41 -9.38
CA ASP A 221 -22.26 5.24 -10.05
C ASP A 221 -21.19 4.40 -10.78
N PRO A 222 -21.14 3.08 -10.59
CA PRO A 222 -22.07 2.23 -9.80
C PRO A 222 -21.58 1.94 -8.36
N TYR A 223 -20.72 2.75 -7.79
CA TYR A 223 -20.03 2.52 -6.52
C TYR A 223 -20.72 3.22 -5.35
N PRO A 224 -21.09 2.49 -4.28
CA PRO A 224 -21.72 3.05 -3.09
C PRO A 224 -20.74 3.87 -2.23
N LEU A 225 -21.29 4.52 -1.20
CA LEU A 225 -20.49 5.13 -0.13
C LEU A 225 -19.55 4.09 0.49
N PRO A 226 -18.29 4.45 0.75
CA PRO A 226 -17.37 3.55 1.42
C PRO A 226 -17.82 3.22 2.84
N THR A 227 -17.56 2.00 3.27
CA THR A 227 -17.74 1.55 4.64
C THR A 227 -16.41 1.05 5.20
N MET A 228 -16.30 0.92 6.52
CA MET A 228 -15.10 0.30 7.10
C MET A 228 -14.88 -1.13 6.57
N ALA A 229 -15.98 -1.88 6.35
CA ALA A 229 -15.92 -3.22 5.80
C ALA A 229 -15.40 -3.25 4.36
N SER A 230 -15.89 -2.35 3.48
CA SER A 230 -15.41 -2.28 2.10
C SER A 230 -13.95 -1.84 2.03
N LEU A 231 -13.54 -0.84 2.80
CA LEU A 231 -12.15 -0.38 2.86
C LEU A 231 -11.20 -1.49 3.36
N ARG A 232 -11.59 -2.22 4.41
CA ARG A 232 -10.80 -3.36 4.91
C ARG A 232 -10.69 -4.47 3.87
N LEU A 233 -11.80 -4.83 3.23
CA LEU A 233 -11.80 -5.85 2.18
C LEU A 233 -10.80 -5.51 1.06
N GLU A 234 -10.86 -4.29 0.52
CA GLU A 234 -10.01 -3.85 -0.58
C GLU A 234 -8.54 -3.79 -0.17
N LEU A 235 -8.26 -3.12 0.94
CA LEU A 235 -6.89 -2.84 1.36
C LEU A 235 -6.17 -4.07 1.93
N TYR A 236 -6.83 -4.85 2.78
CA TYR A 236 -6.20 -6.07 3.32
C TYR A 236 -6.09 -7.19 2.29
N THR A 237 -7.00 -7.27 1.31
CA THR A 237 -6.80 -8.18 0.18
C THR A 237 -5.56 -7.78 -0.62
N ALA A 238 -5.40 -6.51 -0.96
CA ALA A 238 -4.20 -6.03 -1.65
C ALA A 238 -2.91 -6.36 -0.88
N LEU A 239 -2.89 -6.11 0.44
CA LEU A 239 -1.75 -6.42 1.30
C LEU A 239 -1.51 -7.93 1.44
N ALA A 240 -2.56 -8.75 1.49
CA ALA A 240 -2.44 -10.21 1.49
C ALA A 240 -1.82 -10.75 0.20
N TYR A 241 -2.10 -10.11 -0.95
CA TYR A 241 -1.47 -10.40 -2.23
C TYR A 241 -0.04 -9.83 -2.36
N GLY A 242 0.44 -9.06 -1.38
CA GLY A 242 1.81 -8.55 -1.33
C GLY A 242 1.98 -7.10 -1.77
N ALA A 243 0.91 -6.30 -1.84
CA ALA A 243 1.02 -4.88 -2.13
C ALA A 243 1.97 -4.18 -1.15
N GLN A 244 2.84 -3.31 -1.66
CA GLN A 244 3.82 -2.56 -0.89
C GLN A 244 3.48 -1.07 -0.76
N GLY A 245 2.36 -0.66 -1.31
CA GLY A 245 1.78 0.67 -1.17
C GLY A 245 0.29 0.63 -1.49
N LEU A 246 -0.43 1.55 -0.90
CA LEU A 246 -1.87 1.67 -1.01
C LEU A 246 -2.26 3.06 -1.48
N GLN A 247 -3.36 3.17 -2.17
CA GLN A 247 -3.83 4.40 -2.78
C GLN A 247 -5.34 4.50 -2.59
N TYR A 248 -5.84 5.74 -2.48
CA TYR A 248 -7.28 5.97 -2.39
C TYR A 248 -7.74 6.87 -3.53
N PHE A 249 -8.71 6.40 -4.28
CA PHE A 249 -9.48 7.19 -5.22
C PHE A 249 -10.81 7.56 -4.56
N THR A 250 -10.98 8.80 -4.16
CA THR A 250 -10.18 10.00 -4.14
C THR A 250 -10.06 10.57 -2.72
N TYR A 251 -9.16 11.52 -2.48
CA TYR A 251 -9.18 12.31 -1.24
C TYR A 251 -10.08 13.55 -1.38
N TRP A 252 -9.97 14.24 -2.51
CA TRP A 252 -10.77 15.42 -2.82
C TRP A 252 -11.87 15.08 -3.83
N ASN A 253 -13.05 15.71 -3.70
CA ASN A 253 -14.14 15.46 -4.64
C ASN A 253 -13.78 15.96 -6.04
N PRO A 254 -13.79 15.10 -7.08
CA PRO A 254 -13.39 15.50 -8.44
C PRO A 254 -14.39 16.37 -9.18
N GLY A 255 -15.53 16.72 -8.55
CA GLY A 255 -16.63 17.40 -9.23
C GLY A 255 -17.63 16.43 -9.86
N THR A 256 -18.60 16.95 -10.59
CA THR A 256 -19.70 16.17 -11.18
C THR A 256 -19.74 16.24 -12.71
N GLU A 257 -18.69 16.74 -13.35
CA GLU A 257 -18.69 16.98 -14.80
C GLU A 257 -18.63 15.68 -15.61
N VAL A 258 -17.93 14.66 -15.10
CA VAL A 258 -17.74 13.37 -15.78
C VAL A 258 -18.62 12.29 -15.15
N TRP A 259 -18.61 12.22 -13.82
CA TRP A 259 -19.37 11.26 -13.02
C TRP A 259 -20.04 11.99 -11.87
N ASN A 260 -21.07 11.39 -11.26
CA ASN A 260 -21.79 11.93 -10.10
C ASN A 260 -21.00 11.77 -8.79
N PHE A 261 -19.71 12.14 -8.76
CA PHE A 261 -18.87 12.03 -7.57
C PHE A 261 -19.45 12.81 -6.39
N HIS A 262 -19.53 12.15 -5.25
CA HIS A 262 -20.02 12.75 -4.01
C HIS A 262 -19.40 12.06 -2.80
N GLU A 263 -19.42 12.75 -1.66
CA GLU A 263 -18.96 12.26 -0.36
C GLU A 263 -17.53 11.67 -0.38
N ALA A 264 -16.64 12.27 -1.18
CA ALA A 264 -15.19 12.06 -0.99
C ALA A 264 -14.78 12.47 0.43
N PRO A 265 -13.65 12.03 0.96
CA PRO A 265 -13.12 12.52 2.24
C PRO A 265 -13.21 14.04 2.40
N ILE A 266 -12.82 14.79 1.41
CA ILE A 266 -13.18 16.23 1.29
C ILE A 266 -14.26 16.34 0.21
N ASN A 267 -15.48 16.67 0.63
CA ASN A 267 -16.67 16.66 -0.23
C ASN A 267 -16.73 17.87 -1.18
N GLN A 268 -17.79 17.95 -1.95
CA GLN A 268 -18.03 19.03 -2.93
C GLN A 268 -18.14 20.43 -2.30
N ASN A 269 -18.40 20.53 -1.02
CA ASN A 269 -18.43 21.78 -0.25
C ASN A 269 -17.05 22.12 0.37
N LYS A 270 -16.03 21.33 0.06
CA LYS A 270 -14.67 21.40 0.65
C LYS A 270 -14.65 21.15 2.16
N GLU A 271 -15.60 20.35 2.64
CA GLU A 271 -15.75 19.96 4.04
C GLU A 271 -15.41 18.47 4.23
N ARG A 272 -15.03 18.09 5.45
CA ARG A 272 -14.82 16.67 5.81
C ARG A 272 -16.17 15.95 5.81
N SER A 273 -16.26 14.89 5.02
CA SER A 273 -17.37 13.96 5.04
C SER A 273 -17.16 12.84 6.07
N GLU A 274 -18.11 11.92 6.18
CA GLU A 274 -17.91 10.69 6.96
C GLU A 274 -16.78 9.83 6.40
N ALA A 275 -16.58 9.80 5.08
CA ALA A 275 -15.49 9.08 4.44
C ALA A 275 -14.11 9.55 4.93
N TYR A 276 -13.93 10.84 5.28
CA TYR A 276 -12.68 11.33 5.88
C TYR A 276 -12.33 10.58 7.16
N TYR A 277 -13.29 10.41 8.05
CA TYR A 277 -13.06 9.76 9.35
C TYR A 277 -12.89 8.25 9.22
N LEU A 278 -13.57 7.61 8.27
CA LEU A 278 -13.36 6.20 7.93
C LEU A 278 -11.95 5.97 7.39
N VAL A 279 -11.50 6.77 6.44
CA VAL A 279 -10.15 6.71 5.86
C VAL A 279 -9.10 7.00 6.92
N GLN A 280 -9.30 8.03 7.76
CA GLN A 280 -8.40 8.34 8.88
C GLN A 280 -8.24 7.16 9.84
N GLN A 281 -9.34 6.53 10.22
CA GLN A 281 -9.32 5.35 11.10
C GLN A 281 -8.59 4.18 10.40
N MET A 282 -8.90 3.94 9.13
CA MET A 282 -8.28 2.86 8.35
C MET A 282 -6.78 3.07 8.18
N ASN A 283 -6.33 4.28 7.87
CA ASN A 283 -4.92 4.61 7.72
C ASN A 283 -4.13 4.42 9.04
N ARG A 284 -4.74 4.76 10.19
CA ARG A 284 -4.13 4.48 11.51
C ARG A 284 -3.98 2.98 11.75
N GLU A 285 -5.00 2.19 11.41
CA GLU A 285 -4.97 0.74 11.54
C GLU A 285 -3.90 0.12 10.63
N LEU A 286 -3.80 0.57 9.39
CA LEU A 286 -2.80 0.13 8.42
C LEU A 286 -1.38 0.44 8.87
N GLN A 287 -1.13 1.67 9.34
CA GLN A 287 0.20 2.04 9.84
C GLN A 287 0.59 1.26 11.09
N ALA A 288 -0.35 1.00 12.00
CA ALA A 288 -0.09 0.18 13.19
C ALA A 288 0.31 -1.27 12.84
N ARG A 289 -0.11 -1.77 11.68
CA ARG A 289 0.19 -3.11 11.14
C ARG A 289 1.23 -3.09 10.02
N ALA A 290 1.83 -1.95 9.69
CA ALA A 290 2.77 -1.81 8.58
C ALA A 290 3.95 -2.80 8.67
N PHE A 291 4.43 -3.10 9.88
CA PHE A 291 5.51 -4.05 10.12
C PHE A 291 5.23 -5.48 9.64
N VAL A 292 3.95 -5.84 9.46
CA VAL A 292 3.53 -7.14 8.90
C VAL A 292 3.77 -7.19 7.41
N PHE A 293 3.50 -6.10 6.70
CA PHE A 293 3.35 -6.08 5.25
C PHE A 293 4.55 -5.46 4.51
N VAL A 294 5.07 -4.34 5.01
CA VAL A 294 6.18 -3.64 4.35
C VAL A 294 7.44 -4.51 4.31
N GLY A 295 7.95 -4.76 3.10
CA GLY A 295 9.12 -5.60 2.89
C GLY A 295 8.90 -7.10 3.15
N SER A 296 7.68 -7.55 3.40
CA SER A 296 7.36 -8.98 3.51
C SER A 296 7.33 -9.65 2.14
N LYS A 297 7.70 -10.94 2.12
CA LYS A 297 7.59 -11.81 0.94
C LYS A 297 6.34 -12.68 1.07
N VAL A 298 5.56 -12.78 0.00
CA VAL A 298 4.47 -13.76 -0.11
C VAL A 298 5.08 -15.14 -0.31
N VAL A 299 4.82 -16.07 0.62
CA VAL A 299 5.26 -17.48 0.54
C VAL A 299 4.22 -18.30 -0.18
N SER A 300 2.95 -18.06 0.14
CA SER A 300 1.82 -18.68 -0.54
C SER A 300 0.60 -17.79 -0.45
N ILE A 301 -0.25 -17.86 -1.48
CA ILE A 301 -1.57 -17.25 -1.48
C ILE A 301 -2.56 -18.22 -2.10
N SER A 302 -3.71 -18.37 -1.45
CA SER A 302 -4.78 -19.28 -1.85
C SER A 302 -6.13 -18.79 -1.35
N HIS A 303 -7.18 -19.42 -1.81
CA HIS A 303 -8.55 -19.17 -1.39
C HIS A 303 -9.15 -20.43 -0.78
N VAL A 304 -9.92 -20.24 0.29
CA VAL A 304 -10.76 -21.27 0.92
C VAL A 304 -12.21 -20.84 0.87
N GLY A 305 -13.13 -21.80 0.98
CA GLY A 305 -14.58 -21.59 0.95
C GLY A 305 -15.24 -22.41 -0.15
N LYS A 306 -16.57 -22.31 -0.26
CA LYS A 306 -17.37 -23.10 -1.19
C LYS A 306 -17.09 -22.76 -2.66
N THR A 307 -16.79 -21.47 -2.93
CA THR A 307 -16.49 -20.99 -4.28
C THR A 307 -15.04 -20.54 -4.36
N ILE A 308 -14.30 -21.05 -5.33
CA ILE A 308 -13.00 -20.52 -5.74
C ILE A 308 -13.23 -19.68 -6.98
N PHE A 309 -12.87 -18.40 -6.91
CA PHE A 309 -13.09 -17.45 -7.98
C PHE A 309 -12.13 -17.68 -9.15
N ARG A 310 -12.51 -17.17 -10.31
CA ARG A 310 -11.71 -17.28 -11.54
C ARG A 310 -10.28 -16.77 -11.30
N GLY A 311 -9.30 -17.48 -11.85
CA GLY A 311 -7.88 -17.12 -11.75
C GLY A 311 -7.22 -17.42 -10.39
N CYS A 312 -8.03 -17.65 -9.33
CA CYS A 312 -7.50 -17.92 -7.99
C CYS A 312 -7.08 -19.38 -7.80
N LYS A 313 -6.16 -19.59 -6.85
CA LYS A 313 -5.69 -20.91 -6.43
C LYS A 313 -6.49 -21.38 -5.21
N ALA A 314 -7.08 -22.57 -5.27
CA ALA A 314 -7.60 -23.22 -4.07
C ALA A 314 -6.44 -23.57 -3.12
N MET A 315 -6.71 -23.57 -1.81
CA MET A 315 -5.74 -24.06 -0.84
C MET A 315 -5.66 -25.59 -0.91
N GLU A 316 -4.58 -26.11 -1.50
CA GLU A 316 -4.30 -27.55 -1.60
C GLU A 316 -3.50 -28.06 -0.40
N GLU A 317 -2.63 -27.21 0.15
CA GLU A 317 -1.78 -27.51 1.32
C GLU A 317 -1.97 -26.45 2.40
N LEU A 318 -1.93 -26.88 3.65
CA LEU A 318 -1.99 -25.96 4.79
C LEU A 318 -0.69 -25.14 4.87
N PRO A 319 -0.76 -23.86 5.23
CA PRO A 319 0.42 -23.04 5.48
C PRO A 319 1.30 -23.64 6.59
N ALA A 320 2.60 -23.37 6.54
CA ALA A 320 3.55 -23.87 7.52
C ALA A 320 3.05 -23.63 8.96
N HIS A 321 3.17 -24.66 9.83
CA HIS A 321 2.73 -24.66 11.23
C HIS A 321 1.21 -24.55 11.45
N VAL A 322 0.39 -24.55 10.41
CA VAL A 322 -1.06 -24.67 10.50
C VAL A 322 -1.43 -26.15 10.45
N VAL A 323 -2.16 -26.63 11.46
CA VAL A 323 -2.58 -28.05 11.59
C VAL A 323 -3.99 -28.25 11.01
N SER A 324 -4.85 -27.25 11.19
CA SER A 324 -6.19 -27.22 10.60
C SER A 324 -6.62 -25.78 10.34
N LEU A 325 -7.39 -25.57 9.28
CA LEU A 325 -8.00 -24.30 8.94
C LEU A 325 -9.35 -24.57 8.30
N GLU A 326 -10.40 -24.09 8.92
CA GLU A 326 -11.77 -24.18 8.44
C GLU A 326 -12.42 -22.81 8.45
N THR A 327 -13.15 -22.47 7.39
CA THR A 327 -13.97 -21.26 7.29
C THR A 327 -15.40 -21.66 6.96
N GLY A 328 -16.34 -20.73 7.16
CA GLY A 328 -17.69 -20.87 6.61
C GLY A 328 -17.69 -20.89 5.07
N ASP A 329 -18.88 -21.04 4.48
CA ASP A 329 -19.08 -21.15 3.02
C ASP A 329 -18.51 -19.97 2.24
N ASP A 330 -18.56 -18.75 2.80
CA ASP A 330 -18.03 -17.55 2.16
C ASP A 330 -16.51 -17.58 1.99
N GLY A 331 -15.85 -18.25 2.94
CA GLY A 331 -14.41 -18.48 2.88
C GLY A 331 -13.56 -17.24 3.14
N ALA A 332 -12.27 -17.37 2.84
CA ALA A 332 -11.27 -16.31 3.02
C ALA A 332 -10.19 -16.39 1.94
N VAL A 333 -9.52 -15.25 1.72
CA VAL A 333 -8.16 -15.22 1.16
C VAL A 333 -7.21 -15.66 2.25
N VAL A 334 -6.32 -16.59 1.97
CA VAL A 334 -5.31 -17.12 2.90
C VAL A 334 -3.93 -16.85 2.33
N SER A 335 -3.18 -15.97 3.00
CA SER A 335 -1.82 -15.63 2.59
C SER A 335 -0.84 -15.93 3.71
N LEU A 336 0.28 -16.53 3.37
CA LEU A 336 1.43 -16.69 4.27
C LEU A 336 2.52 -15.73 3.82
N LEU A 337 2.81 -14.75 4.67
CA LEU A 337 3.90 -13.81 4.47
C LEU A 337 5.11 -14.19 5.33
N GLU A 338 6.31 -13.90 4.84
CA GLU A 338 7.56 -14.10 5.56
C GLU A 338 8.34 -12.79 5.67
N LYS A 339 8.82 -12.48 6.89
CA LYS A 339 9.71 -11.35 7.13
C LYS A 339 10.53 -11.58 8.41
N ASP A 340 11.84 -11.35 8.34
CA ASP A 340 12.78 -11.35 9.49
C ASP A 340 12.69 -12.60 10.39
N GLY A 341 12.50 -13.79 9.78
CA GLY A 341 12.38 -15.06 10.49
C GLY A 341 11.04 -15.28 11.18
N TRP A 342 10.01 -14.51 10.79
CA TRP A 342 8.64 -14.69 11.19
C TRP A 342 7.76 -15.03 10.00
N TYR A 343 6.77 -15.85 10.27
CA TYR A 343 5.60 -16.02 9.42
C TYR A 343 4.44 -15.17 9.93
N TYR A 344 3.71 -14.59 8.98
CA TYR A 344 2.45 -13.91 9.21
C TYR A 344 1.39 -14.58 8.34
N LEU A 345 0.49 -15.32 8.97
CA LEU A 345 -0.68 -15.87 8.31
C LEU A 345 -1.79 -14.81 8.31
N VAL A 346 -2.19 -14.38 7.14
CA VAL A 346 -3.19 -13.33 6.91
C VAL A 346 -4.42 -13.98 6.29
N LEU A 347 -5.57 -13.87 6.95
CA LEU A 347 -6.86 -14.33 6.44
C LEU A 347 -7.79 -13.14 6.27
N VAL A 348 -8.25 -12.89 5.05
CA VAL A 348 -9.18 -11.80 4.74
C VAL A 348 -10.54 -12.37 4.40
N SER A 349 -11.60 -11.93 5.09
CA SER A 349 -12.98 -12.26 4.76
C SER A 349 -13.31 -11.82 3.33
N ARG A 350 -14.07 -12.65 2.59
CA ARG A 350 -14.45 -12.36 1.19
C ARG A 350 -15.90 -11.89 1.05
N THR A 351 -16.55 -11.56 2.16
CA THR A 351 -17.96 -11.12 2.19
C THR A 351 -18.12 -9.83 2.99
N LEU A 352 -19.08 -9.01 2.57
CA LEU A 352 -19.53 -7.81 3.27
C LEU A 352 -20.90 -8.01 3.94
N GLU A 353 -21.49 -9.22 3.86
CA GLU A 353 -22.84 -9.48 4.31
C GLU A 353 -22.91 -9.96 5.77
N ARG A 354 -21.88 -10.67 6.20
CA ARG A 354 -21.83 -11.29 7.53
C ARG A 354 -20.39 -11.61 7.95
N PRO A 355 -20.12 -11.75 9.24
CA PRO A 355 -18.83 -12.24 9.72
C PRO A 355 -18.50 -13.63 9.17
N THR A 356 -17.21 -13.89 8.95
CA THR A 356 -16.67 -15.19 8.54
C THR A 356 -16.21 -15.96 9.77
N ASP A 357 -16.82 -17.12 10.04
CA ASP A 357 -16.35 -18.02 11.08
C ASP A 357 -15.02 -18.67 10.68
N LEU A 358 -14.08 -18.69 11.60
CA LEU A 358 -12.74 -19.27 11.41
C LEU A 358 -12.43 -20.23 12.57
N LYS A 359 -12.05 -21.47 12.22
CA LYS A 359 -11.39 -22.38 13.16
C LYS A 359 -9.97 -22.64 12.65
N VAL A 360 -8.99 -22.40 13.50
CA VAL A 360 -7.58 -22.58 13.14
C VAL A 360 -6.80 -23.18 14.29
N ALA A 361 -5.97 -24.18 13.99
CA ALA A 361 -5.05 -24.78 14.94
C ALA A 361 -3.61 -24.69 14.44
N PHE A 362 -2.69 -24.55 15.39
CA PHE A 362 -1.27 -24.44 15.12
C PHE A 362 -0.46 -25.44 15.96
N ASP A 363 0.62 -25.96 15.41
CA ASP A 363 1.60 -26.82 16.12
C ASP A 363 2.67 -26.02 16.86
N THR A 364 2.68 -24.71 16.71
CA THR A 364 3.65 -23.77 17.29
C THR A 364 2.99 -22.70 18.18
N ARG A 365 3.80 -21.83 18.78
CA ARG A 365 3.33 -20.70 19.59
C ARG A 365 2.95 -19.54 18.65
N VAL A 366 1.73 -19.07 18.75
CA VAL A 366 1.13 -18.07 17.88
C VAL A 366 0.66 -16.84 18.67
N HIS A 367 0.76 -15.68 18.04
CA HIS A 367 0.15 -14.43 18.50
C HIS A 367 -0.76 -13.87 17.40
N MET A 368 -1.93 -13.43 17.79
CA MET A 368 -2.81 -12.64 16.89
C MET A 368 -2.43 -11.16 16.97
N ILE A 369 -2.37 -10.49 15.83
CA ILE A 369 -2.06 -9.06 15.73
C ILE A 369 -3.38 -8.28 15.66
N GLY A 370 -3.62 -7.45 16.67
CA GLY A 370 -4.80 -6.59 16.76
C GLY A 370 -4.73 -5.40 15.78
N PRO A 371 -5.84 -4.64 15.62
CA PRO A 371 -5.88 -3.44 14.76
C PRO A 371 -4.95 -2.32 15.24
N ASP A 372 -4.54 -2.33 16.49
CA ASP A 372 -3.55 -1.43 17.07
C ASP A 372 -2.09 -1.94 16.94
N GLY A 373 -1.87 -2.99 16.16
CA GLY A 373 -0.56 -3.63 15.97
C GLY A 373 -0.06 -4.46 17.15
N LYS A 374 -0.80 -4.55 18.26
CA LYS A 374 -0.39 -5.32 19.43
C LYS A 374 -0.60 -6.81 19.23
N ALA A 375 0.34 -7.58 19.74
CA ALA A 375 0.34 -9.04 19.66
C ALA A 375 -0.28 -9.66 20.92
N VAL A 376 -1.34 -10.43 20.75
CA VAL A 376 -1.99 -11.17 21.82
C VAL A 376 -1.74 -12.67 21.62
N ARG A 377 -1.19 -13.34 22.64
CA ARG A 377 -0.89 -14.77 22.56
C ARG A 377 -2.19 -15.60 22.51
N LEU A 378 -2.26 -16.51 21.53
CA LEU A 378 -3.36 -17.46 21.45
C LEU A 378 -3.13 -18.71 22.32
N PRO A 379 -4.20 -19.35 22.81
CA PRO A 379 -4.15 -20.68 23.43
C PRO A 379 -3.55 -21.72 22.46
N LYS A 380 -2.99 -22.79 23.01
CA LYS A 380 -2.64 -23.96 22.21
C LYS A 380 -3.90 -24.72 21.78
N GLY A 381 -3.84 -25.34 20.61
CA GLY A 381 -4.93 -26.12 20.06
C GLY A 381 -5.80 -25.31 19.08
N GLU A 382 -7.02 -25.76 18.91
CA GLU A 382 -7.98 -25.12 18.02
C GLU A 382 -8.48 -23.80 18.62
N ASN A 383 -8.47 -22.76 17.80
CA ASN A 383 -9.01 -21.44 18.12
C ASN A 383 -10.20 -21.18 17.19
N ALA A 384 -11.37 -20.96 17.80
CA ALA A 384 -12.57 -20.51 17.10
C ALA A 384 -12.66 -18.99 17.20
N LEU A 385 -12.72 -18.33 16.07
CA LEU A 385 -12.71 -16.87 15.92
C LEU A 385 -13.81 -16.46 14.94
N SER A 386 -14.19 -15.19 14.97
CA SER A 386 -15.05 -14.58 13.96
C SER A 386 -14.31 -13.39 13.35
N ILE A 387 -14.17 -13.39 12.04
CA ILE A 387 -13.62 -12.26 11.27
C ILE A 387 -14.81 -11.43 10.83
N GLY A 388 -14.82 -10.13 11.13
CA GLY A 388 -15.90 -9.23 10.71
C GLY A 388 -16.05 -9.15 9.18
N GLU A 389 -17.11 -8.50 8.73
CA GLU A 389 -17.39 -8.29 7.30
C GLU A 389 -16.20 -7.57 6.66
N GLY A 390 -15.64 -8.15 5.60
CA GLY A 390 -14.46 -7.60 4.89
C GLY A 390 -13.19 -7.50 5.74
N ASP A 391 -13.21 -7.92 7.02
CA ASP A 391 -12.11 -7.74 7.96
C ASP A 391 -11.03 -8.83 7.81
N VAL A 392 -9.98 -8.74 8.63
CA VAL A 392 -8.77 -9.56 8.55
C VAL A 392 -8.38 -10.15 9.91
N ALA A 393 -7.96 -11.41 9.91
CA ALA A 393 -7.22 -12.02 11.02
C ALA A 393 -5.76 -12.20 10.65
N ILE A 394 -4.85 -11.74 11.52
CA ILE A 394 -3.40 -11.81 11.30
C ILE A 394 -2.76 -12.58 12.44
N PHE A 395 -2.05 -13.67 12.12
CA PHE A 395 -1.36 -14.52 13.08
C PHE A 395 0.14 -14.47 12.83
N ARG A 396 0.93 -14.27 13.90
CA ARG A 396 2.39 -14.22 13.84
C ARG A 396 3.00 -15.38 14.62
N TYR A 397 3.94 -16.10 13.99
CA TYR A 397 4.70 -17.18 14.62
C TYR A 397 6.12 -17.31 14.00
N ARG A 398 7.00 -18.01 14.67
CA ARG A 398 8.36 -18.23 14.17
C ARG A 398 8.37 -19.15 12.96
N LYS A 399 9.28 -18.85 12.01
CA LYS A 399 9.61 -19.69 10.86
C LYS A 399 10.31 -20.96 11.32
#